data_ee71f525a3cbb97562d6e615cdf2016f
#
_entry.id   ee71f525a3cbb97562d6e615cdf2016f
#
_cell.length_a   1.000
_cell.length_b   1.000
_cell.length_c   1.000
_cell.angle_alpha   90.00
_cell.angle_beta   90.00
_cell.angle_gamma   90.00
#
_symmetry.space_group_name_H-M   'P 1'
#
loop_
_entity.id
_entity.type
_entity.pdbx_description
1 polymer ?
#
loop_
_entity_poly.entity_id
_entity_poly.type
_entity_poly.pdbx_seq_one_letter_code
_entity_poly.pdbx_strand_id
1 'polypeptide(L)'
;MSMLPGVLTAQSSSAKKSLRFAFISDIHVKPGAVPEAGMAKAIRHIQDLKPKVDFIINGGDCIMDALAATKETVQTQWDLYHSIMNASNKLTIYPCIGNHDVYGWFQKTPDTADPLYGKNWALKELKMPDRYYHFKKENWNFIVLDSTQNNPAGGYIGKIDEQQLTWLTNQLAEIPSSEHICLVSHIPILSICAGLFFNKTEANGDLMIKRNLMHSDFLSLKTLFNKYPNIRTCLSGHVHLQDEVHYHGINYYCNGAICGNWWSGAFQEFDPAYAVFDFYEDGSCKREIVNYG
;
A
#
# COMPACT_ATOMS: atom_id res chain seq x y z
N MET A 1 15.94 -3.12 49.84
CA MET A 1 16.64 -2.30 48.80
C MET A 1 15.84 -2.50 47.52
N SER A 2 14.97 -1.55 47.21
CA SER A 2 14.07 -1.60 46.06
C SER A 2 14.80 -0.98 44.88
N MET A 3 15.08 -1.77 43.83
CA MET A 3 15.57 -1.23 42.55
C MET A 3 14.40 -0.63 41.78
N LEU A 4 14.48 0.67 41.55
CA LEU A 4 13.58 1.36 40.61
C LEU A 4 13.83 0.84 39.18
N PRO A 5 12.79 0.59 38.40
CA PRO A 5 12.96 0.24 36.99
C PRO A 5 13.55 1.43 36.24
N GLY A 6 14.68 1.20 35.55
CA GLY A 6 15.29 2.19 34.69
C GLY A 6 14.33 2.64 33.60
N VAL A 7 14.15 3.94 33.49
CA VAL A 7 13.46 4.58 32.36
C VAL A 7 14.29 4.29 31.12
N LEU A 8 13.76 3.46 30.23
CA LEU A 8 14.28 3.32 28.86
C LEU A 8 14.03 4.66 28.15
N THR A 9 15.03 5.53 28.17
CA THR A 9 15.07 6.68 27.29
C THR A 9 15.18 6.16 25.87
N ALA A 10 14.19 6.46 25.04
CA ALA A 10 14.28 6.24 23.60
C ALA A 10 15.54 7.00 23.12
N GLN A 11 16.56 6.26 22.76
CA GLN A 11 17.77 6.79 22.16
C GLN A 11 17.35 7.34 20.80
N SER A 12 17.35 8.67 20.64
CA SER A 12 17.17 9.27 19.32
C SER A 12 18.33 8.78 18.47
N SER A 13 18.03 7.96 17.46
CA SER A 13 19.00 7.51 16.49
C SER A 13 19.70 8.74 15.90
N SER A 14 21.02 8.81 16.04
CA SER A 14 21.86 9.80 15.37
C SER A 14 22.13 9.40 13.92
N ALA A 15 21.44 8.40 13.41
CA ALA A 15 21.64 7.87 12.07
C ALA A 15 21.29 8.93 11.03
N LYS A 16 22.11 9.01 9.99
CA LYS A 16 21.90 9.91 8.87
C LYS A 16 20.67 9.46 8.08
N LYS A 17 19.83 10.45 7.70
CA LYS A 17 18.70 10.22 6.83
C LYS A 17 19.19 9.80 5.44
N SER A 18 18.67 8.69 4.96
CA SER A 18 18.99 8.13 3.66
C SER A 18 18.00 8.60 2.59
N LEU A 19 16.69 8.51 2.90
CA LEU A 19 15.61 8.80 1.95
C LEU A 19 14.46 9.53 2.64
N ARG A 20 13.73 10.36 1.88
CA ARG A 20 12.42 10.88 2.26
C ARG A 20 11.44 10.70 1.11
N PHE A 21 10.32 10.03 1.32
CA PHE A 21 9.34 9.80 0.27
C PHE A 21 7.91 9.91 0.78
N ALA A 22 6.97 10.16 -0.13
CA ALA A 22 5.55 10.11 0.17
C ALA A 22 4.99 8.72 -0.20
N PHE A 23 4.15 8.19 0.65
CA PHE A 23 3.32 7.02 0.37
C PHE A 23 1.86 7.48 0.24
N ILE A 24 1.29 7.32 -0.94
CA ILE A 24 -0.12 7.57 -1.22
C ILE A 24 -0.81 6.23 -1.50
N SER A 25 -2.09 6.13 -1.18
CA SER A 25 -2.90 4.93 -1.48
C SER A 25 -4.37 5.31 -1.52
N ASP A 26 -5.18 4.46 -2.11
CA ASP A 26 -6.63 4.56 -2.05
C ASP A 26 -7.13 5.96 -2.51
N ILE A 27 -6.70 6.31 -3.74
CA ILE A 27 -7.07 7.58 -4.37
C ILE A 27 -8.53 7.51 -4.83
N HIS A 28 -8.94 6.39 -5.41
CA HIS A 28 -10.31 6.15 -5.90
C HIS A 28 -10.85 7.33 -6.73
N VAL A 29 -10.03 7.82 -7.68
CA VAL A 29 -10.45 8.93 -8.51
C VAL A 29 -11.59 8.51 -9.46
N LYS A 30 -12.56 9.40 -9.60
CA LYS A 30 -13.69 9.31 -10.52
C LYS A 30 -14.10 10.69 -10.98
N PRO A 31 -14.85 10.82 -12.08
CA PRO A 31 -15.44 12.09 -12.48
C PRO A 31 -16.28 12.71 -11.37
N GLY A 32 -16.06 14.00 -11.10
CA GLY A 32 -16.78 14.78 -10.12
C GLY A 32 -15.90 15.84 -9.46
N ALA A 33 -16.47 16.98 -9.12
CA ALA A 33 -15.72 18.14 -8.61
C ALA A 33 -14.91 17.83 -7.35
N VAL A 34 -15.46 17.00 -6.42
CA VAL A 34 -14.78 16.68 -5.16
C VAL A 34 -13.60 15.71 -5.37
N PRO A 35 -13.75 14.55 -6.06
CA PRO A 35 -12.65 13.64 -6.33
C PRO A 35 -11.50 14.27 -7.12
N GLU A 36 -11.83 15.04 -8.17
CA GLU A 36 -10.86 15.69 -9.04
C GLU A 36 -10.05 16.75 -8.28
N ALA A 37 -10.75 17.66 -7.58
CA ALA A 37 -10.10 18.69 -6.80
C ALA A 37 -9.30 18.13 -5.62
N GLY A 38 -9.82 17.10 -4.96
CA GLY A 38 -9.18 16.45 -3.82
C GLY A 38 -7.89 15.74 -4.21
N MET A 39 -7.91 14.92 -5.27
CA MET A 39 -6.70 14.28 -5.79
C MET A 39 -5.65 15.33 -6.19
N ALA A 40 -6.04 16.33 -6.97
CA ALA A 40 -5.14 17.40 -7.40
C ALA A 40 -4.54 18.18 -6.21
N LYS A 41 -5.34 18.43 -5.16
CA LYS A 41 -4.90 19.08 -3.93
C LYS A 41 -3.86 18.24 -3.19
N ALA A 42 -4.12 16.94 -2.99
CA ALA A 42 -3.20 16.03 -2.32
C ALA A 42 -1.85 15.95 -3.05
N ILE A 43 -1.87 15.78 -4.38
CA ILE A 43 -0.64 15.68 -5.16
C ILE A 43 0.16 16.99 -5.14
N ARG A 44 -0.50 18.16 -5.29
CA ARG A 44 0.18 19.46 -5.15
C ARG A 44 0.75 19.67 -3.75
N HIS A 45 0.02 19.28 -2.70
CA HIS A 45 0.50 19.37 -1.33
C HIS A 45 1.81 18.60 -1.14
N ILE A 46 1.94 17.40 -1.74
CA ILE A 46 3.19 16.61 -1.71
C ILE A 46 4.34 17.38 -2.41
N GLN A 47 4.07 18.04 -3.55
CA GLN A 47 5.09 18.82 -4.27
C GLN A 47 5.60 20.02 -3.46
N ASP A 48 4.78 20.54 -2.56
CA ASP A 48 5.07 21.76 -1.76
C ASP A 48 5.70 21.44 -0.40
N LEU A 49 5.82 20.18 -0.01
CA LEU A 49 6.41 19.76 1.27
C LEU A 49 7.80 20.37 1.51
N LYS A 50 8.07 20.70 2.77
CA LYS A 50 9.36 21.16 3.26
C LYS A 50 9.74 20.39 4.53
N PRO A 51 10.81 19.59 4.51
CA PRO A 51 11.69 19.29 3.38
C PRO A 51 10.98 18.48 2.27
N LYS A 52 11.47 18.59 1.04
CA LYS A 52 10.91 17.87 -0.11
C LYS A 52 11.07 16.37 0.04
N VAL A 53 10.22 15.64 -0.66
CA VAL A 53 10.34 14.19 -0.83
C VAL A 53 11.05 13.87 -2.15
N ASP A 54 11.73 12.74 -2.18
CA ASP A 54 12.55 12.31 -3.32
C ASP A 54 11.71 11.64 -4.43
N PHE A 55 10.66 10.92 -4.01
CA PHE A 55 9.74 10.17 -4.90
C PHE A 55 8.42 9.88 -4.19
N ILE A 56 7.50 9.27 -4.92
CA ILE A 56 6.21 8.80 -4.42
C ILE A 56 6.13 7.28 -4.59
N ILE A 57 5.64 6.57 -3.57
CA ILE A 57 5.12 5.22 -3.71
C ILE A 57 3.59 5.32 -3.74
N ASN A 58 2.97 4.76 -4.77
CA ASN A 58 1.52 4.64 -4.86
C ASN A 58 1.12 3.20 -4.48
N GLY A 59 0.47 3.05 -3.35
CA GLY A 59 0.06 1.79 -2.74
C GLY A 59 -1.16 1.12 -3.38
N GLY A 60 -1.66 1.62 -4.51
CA GLY A 60 -2.80 1.02 -5.24
C GLY A 60 -4.14 1.71 -5.01
N ASP A 61 -5.17 1.17 -5.64
CA ASP A 61 -6.52 1.74 -5.72
C ASP A 61 -6.50 3.18 -6.26
N CYS A 62 -5.93 3.30 -7.47
CA CYS A 62 -5.78 4.57 -8.17
C CYS A 62 -7.11 5.13 -8.64
N ILE A 63 -7.97 4.26 -9.18
CA ILE A 63 -9.28 4.60 -9.73
C ILE A 63 -10.41 4.05 -8.85
N MET A 64 -11.62 4.57 -9.05
CA MET A 64 -12.76 4.23 -8.21
C MET A 64 -13.16 2.78 -8.31
N ASP A 65 -13.27 2.24 -9.51
CA ASP A 65 -13.65 0.85 -9.72
C ASP A 65 -13.37 0.37 -11.15
N ALA A 66 -12.56 -0.66 -11.26
CA ALA A 66 -12.42 -1.47 -12.47
C ALA A 66 -13.04 -2.86 -12.31
N LEU A 67 -13.35 -3.30 -11.08
CA LEU A 67 -13.82 -4.65 -10.79
C LEU A 67 -15.15 -4.96 -11.49
N ALA A 68 -16.12 -4.05 -11.39
CA ALA A 68 -17.47 -4.24 -11.90
C ALA A 68 -17.87 -3.24 -13.01
N ALA A 69 -17.10 -2.16 -13.16
CA ALA A 69 -17.41 -1.07 -14.08
C ALA A 69 -17.30 -1.49 -15.55
N THR A 70 -17.99 -0.75 -16.44
CA THR A 70 -17.85 -0.93 -17.88
C THR A 70 -16.50 -0.44 -18.37
N LYS A 71 -16.06 -0.92 -19.53
CA LYS A 71 -14.79 -0.54 -20.14
C LYS A 71 -14.66 0.98 -20.34
N GLU A 72 -15.74 1.62 -20.79
CA GLU A 72 -15.80 3.07 -20.99
C GLU A 72 -15.64 3.84 -19.68
N THR A 73 -16.28 3.35 -18.61
CA THR A 73 -16.15 3.95 -17.28
C THR A 73 -14.73 3.83 -16.75
N VAL A 74 -14.11 2.65 -16.89
CA VAL A 74 -12.72 2.40 -16.46
C VAL A 74 -11.75 3.28 -17.23
N GLN A 75 -11.91 3.38 -18.57
CA GLN A 75 -11.07 4.26 -19.39
C GLN A 75 -11.19 5.72 -18.94
N THR A 76 -12.41 6.21 -18.71
CA THR A 76 -12.65 7.58 -18.24
C THR A 76 -11.94 7.86 -16.90
N GLN A 77 -11.93 6.90 -15.97
CA GLN A 77 -11.25 7.05 -14.70
C GLN A 77 -9.72 7.08 -14.86
N TRP A 78 -9.15 6.21 -15.73
CA TRP A 78 -7.71 6.24 -16.03
C TRP A 78 -7.28 7.52 -16.73
N ASP A 79 -8.05 8.00 -17.71
CA ASP A 79 -7.78 9.26 -18.39
C ASP A 79 -7.75 10.43 -17.39
N LEU A 80 -8.70 10.44 -16.47
CA LEU A 80 -8.78 11.43 -15.40
C LEU A 80 -7.58 11.35 -14.45
N TYR A 81 -7.23 10.13 -14.00
CA TYR A 81 -6.05 9.88 -13.17
C TYR A 81 -4.79 10.47 -13.83
N HIS A 82 -4.55 10.15 -15.10
CA HIS A 82 -3.40 10.66 -15.83
C HIS A 82 -3.43 12.16 -16.03
N SER A 83 -4.58 12.73 -16.35
CA SER A 83 -4.74 14.17 -16.51
C SER A 83 -4.32 14.92 -15.25
N ILE A 84 -4.81 14.49 -14.08
CA ILE A 84 -4.48 15.12 -12.80
C ILE A 84 -3.02 14.88 -12.43
N MET A 85 -2.51 13.66 -12.59
CA MET A 85 -1.11 13.35 -12.28
C MET A 85 -0.15 14.16 -13.16
N ASN A 86 -0.40 14.25 -14.45
CA ASN A 86 0.45 15.01 -15.37
C ASN A 86 0.44 16.53 -15.06
N ALA A 87 -0.69 17.06 -14.62
CA ALA A 87 -0.82 18.47 -14.27
C ALA A 87 -0.24 18.82 -12.89
N SER A 88 -0.21 17.87 -11.96
CA SER A 88 0.07 18.14 -10.55
C SER A 88 1.34 17.49 -10.01
N ASN A 89 1.91 16.47 -10.66
CA ASN A 89 3.07 15.71 -10.17
C ASN A 89 4.31 15.90 -11.06
N LYS A 90 5.46 16.04 -10.42
CA LYS A 90 6.80 16.08 -11.07
C LYS A 90 7.76 15.02 -10.53
N LEU A 91 7.34 14.25 -9.55
CA LEU A 91 8.16 13.22 -8.91
C LEU A 91 8.01 11.87 -9.60
N THR A 92 9.03 11.06 -9.54
CA THR A 92 8.94 9.65 -9.94
C THR A 92 7.94 8.92 -9.04
N ILE A 93 7.09 8.07 -9.64
CA ILE A 93 6.12 7.25 -8.92
C ILE A 93 6.49 5.78 -9.09
N TYR A 94 6.46 5.04 -7.97
CA TYR A 94 6.60 3.59 -7.92
C TYR A 94 5.23 3.00 -7.54
N PRO A 95 4.46 2.48 -8.49
CA PRO A 95 3.09 2.04 -8.24
C PRO A 95 3.00 0.60 -7.76
N CYS A 96 1.96 0.32 -6.96
CA CYS A 96 1.43 -1.00 -6.63
C CYS A 96 0.02 -1.11 -7.22
N ILE A 97 -0.45 -2.32 -7.52
CA ILE A 97 -1.82 -2.57 -7.97
C ILE A 97 -2.72 -2.75 -6.76
N GLY A 98 -3.83 -2.00 -6.69
CA GLY A 98 -4.90 -2.23 -5.74
C GLY A 98 -5.99 -3.14 -6.30
N ASN A 99 -6.97 -3.51 -5.48
CA ASN A 99 -8.07 -4.37 -5.94
C ASN A 99 -9.04 -3.63 -6.86
N HIS A 100 -9.25 -2.32 -6.66
CA HIS A 100 -10.09 -1.51 -7.55
C HIS A 100 -9.45 -1.19 -8.90
N ASP A 101 -8.15 -1.44 -9.06
CA ASP A 101 -7.44 -1.29 -10.34
C ASP A 101 -7.59 -2.53 -11.25
N VAL A 102 -8.18 -3.63 -10.74
CA VAL A 102 -8.28 -4.92 -11.43
C VAL A 102 -9.57 -4.99 -12.25
N TYR A 103 -9.43 -5.09 -13.58
CA TYR A 103 -10.57 -5.02 -14.49
C TYR A 103 -11.35 -6.32 -14.61
N GLY A 104 -12.67 -6.22 -14.45
CA GLY A 104 -13.62 -7.22 -14.88
C GLY A 104 -13.90 -8.40 -13.93
N TRP A 105 -13.18 -8.50 -12.79
CA TRP A 105 -13.33 -9.66 -11.90
C TRP A 105 -14.71 -9.79 -11.25
N PHE A 106 -15.48 -8.69 -11.14
CA PHE A 106 -16.83 -8.70 -10.56
C PHE A 106 -17.94 -8.49 -11.60
N GLN A 107 -17.58 -8.44 -12.88
CA GLN A 107 -18.58 -8.39 -13.95
C GLN A 107 -19.36 -9.72 -14.00
N LYS A 108 -20.66 -9.65 -14.25
CA LYS A 108 -21.53 -10.84 -14.36
C LYS A 108 -21.12 -11.76 -15.51
N THR A 109 -20.66 -11.18 -16.60
CA THR A 109 -20.21 -11.86 -17.82
C THR A 109 -18.88 -11.21 -18.26
N PRO A 110 -17.77 -11.53 -17.58
CA PRO A 110 -16.50 -10.95 -17.93
C PRO A 110 -15.99 -11.50 -19.26
N ASP A 111 -15.45 -10.61 -20.10
CA ASP A 111 -14.68 -11.03 -21.27
C ASP A 111 -13.24 -11.31 -20.83
N THR A 112 -12.96 -12.56 -20.51
CA THR A 112 -11.62 -12.99 -20.09
C THR A 112 -10.60 -13.05 -21.22
N ALA A 113 -11.04 -12.92 -22.48
CA ALA A 113 -10.19 -12.82 -23.67
C ALA A 113 -9.78 -11.37 -23.97
N ASP A 114 -10.40 -10.37 -23.33
CA ASP A 114 -10.00 -8.97 -23.48
C ASP A 114 -8.53 -8.82 -23.00
N PRO A 115 -7.62 -8.28 -23.81
CA PRO A 115 -6.22 -8.11 -23.43
C PRO A 115 -6.01 -7.21 -22.19
N LEU A 116 -7.03 -6.43 -21.83
CA LEU A 116 -7.02 -5.58 -20.63
C LEU A 116 -7.61 -6.27 -19.38
N TYR A 117 -8.16 -7.49 -19.53
CA TYR A 117 -8.77 -8.22 -18.41
C TYR A 117 -7.82 -8.45 -17.24
N GLY A 118 -8.37 -8.42 -16.04
CA GLY A 118 -7.63 -8.62 -14.80
C GLY A 118 -6.68 -7.45 -14.52
N LYS A 119 -5.43 -7.75 -14.26
CA LYS A 119 -4.41 -6.75 -13.89
C LYS A 119 -3.74 -6.08 -15.10
N ASN A 120 -3.96 -6.58 -16.29
CA ASN A 120 -3.27 -6.11 -17.50
C ASN A 120 -3.52 -4.63 -17.78
N TRP A 121 -4.73 -4.14 -17.50
CA TRP A 121 -5.02 -2.72 -17.68
C TRP A 121 -4.24 -1.85 -16.70
N ALA A 122 -4.22 -2.20 -15.42
CA ALA A 122 -3.44 -1.49 -14.42
C ALA A 122 -1.94 -1.49 -14.76
N LEU A 123 -1.38 -2.64 -15.17
CA LEU A 123 0.01 -2.74 -15.60
C LEU A 123 0.35 -1.76 -16.73
N LYS A 124 -0.54 -1.67 -17.73
CA LYS A 124 -0.39 -0.76 -18.87
C LYS A 124 -0.45 0.71 -18.42
N GLU A 125 -1.48 1.09 -17.69
CA GLU A 125 -1.72 2.50 -17.30
C GLU A 125 -0.67 2.99 -16.29
N LEU A 126 -0.25 2.14 -15.35
CA LEU A 126 0.76 2.46 -14.37
C LEU A 126 2.19 2.26 -14.88
N LYS A 127 2.35 1.76 -16.13
CA LYS A 127 3.65 1.47 -16.75
C LYS A 127 4.55 0.60 -15.89
N MET A 128 3.93 -0.38 -15.23
CA MET A 128 4.66 -1.30 -14.37
C MET A 128 5.42 -2.35 -15.21
N PRO A 129 6.65 -2.74 -14.79
CA PRO A 129 7.41 -3.76 -15.52
C PRO A 129 6.77 -5.15 -15.40
N ASP A 130 6.15 -5.43 -14.26
CA ASP A 130 5.36 -6.62 -13.94
C ASP A 130 4.40 -6.27 -12.78
N ARG A 131 3.49 -7.17 -12.41
CA ARG A 131 2.57 -7.02 -11.29
C ARG A 131 3.26 -6.98 -9.91
N TYR A 132 4.51 -7.42 -9.85
CA TYR A 132 5.43 -7.27 -8.72
C TYR A 132 6.83 -7.00 -9.25
N TYR A 133 7.61 -6.22 -8.52
CA TYR A 133 8.94 -5.82 -8.96
C TYR A 133 9.79 -5.33 -7.79
N HIS A 134 11.08 -5.14 -8.04
CA HIS A 134 12.07 -4.62 -7.11
C HIS A 134 12.71 -3.36 -7.68
N PHE A 135 12.96 -2.38 -6.81
CA PHE A 135 13.82 -1.25 -7.10
C PHE A 135 14.66 -0.87 -5.87
N LYS A 136 15.80 -0.22 -6.11
CA LYS A 136 16.72 0.19 -5.06
C LYS A 136 16.87 1.70 -5.03
N LYS A 137 16.95 2.26 -3.82
CA LYS A 137 17.33 3.64 -3.53
C LYS A 137 18.29 3.65 -2.35
N GLU A 138 19.50 4.20 -2.56
CA GLU A 138 20.56 4.19 -1.56
C GLU A 138 20.81 2.76 -1.01
N ASN A 139 20.79 2.58 0.30
CA ASN A 139 20.91 1.28 0.96
C ASN A 139 19.56 0.57 1.24
N TRP A 140 18.47 1.04 0.61
CA TRP A 140 17.13 0.48 0.77
C TRP A 140 16.65 -0.21 -0.51
N ASN A 141 16.15 -1.41 -0.34
CA ASN A 141 15.52 -2.22 -1.37
C ASN A 141 14.02 -2.21 -1.16
N PHE A 142 13.30 -1.79 -2.17
CA PHE A 142 11.84 -1.76 -2.18
C PHE A 142 11.33 -2.92 -3.03
N ILE A 143 10.54 -3.80 -2.43
CA ILE A 143 9.90 -4.92 -3.11
C ILE A 143 8.40 -4.64 -3.13
N VAL A 144 7.87 -4.35 -4.31
CA VAL A 144 6.44 -4.12 -4.54
C VAL A 144 5.80 -5.47 -4.86
N LEU A 145 4.74 -5.79 -4.10
CA LEU A 145 4.02 -7.06 -4.17
C LEU A 145 2.63 -6.87 -4.78
N ASP A 146 2.21 -7.86 -5.53
CA ASP A 146 0.83 -8.03 -5.96
C ASP A 146 0.06 -8.83 -4.91
N SER A 147 -0.66 -8.13 -4.06
CA SER A 147 -1.37 -8.72 -2.92
C SER A 147 -2.79 -9.18 -3.21
N THR A 148 -3.33 -8.86 -4.41
CA THR A 148 -4.72 -9.12 -4.75
C THR A 148 -4.81 -10.33 -5.68
N GLN A 149 -5.42 -11.42 -5.21
CA GLN A 149 -5.60 -12.62 -6.03
C GLN A 149 -7.08 -12.94 -6.24
N ASN A 150 -7.42 -13.44 -7.44
CA ASN A 150 -8.78 -13.86 -7.73
C ASN A 150 -9.20 -15.00 -6.80
N ASN A 151 -10.43 -14.91 -6.30
CA ASN A 151 -11.04 -15.97 -5.50
C ASN A 151 -12.06 -16.72 -6.38
N PRO A 152 -11.81 -18.01 -6.69
CA PRO A 152 -12.75 -18.80 -7.51
C PRO A 152 -14.17 -18.89 -6.91
N ALA A 153 -14.32 -18.69 -5.60
CA ALA A 153 -15.62 -18.62 -4.93
C ALA A 153 -16.30 -17.24 -5.04
N GLY A 154 -15.72 -16.32 -5.81
CA GLY A 154 -16.17 -14.94 -6.01
C GLY A 154 -15.37 -13.95 -5.21
N GLY A 155 -15.08 -12.79 -5.83
CA GLY A 155 -14.32 -11.72 -5.22
C GLY A 155 -12.81 -11.90 -5.33
N TYR A 156 -12.10 -11.33 -4.39
CA TYR A 156 -10.64 -11.43 -4.30
C TYR A 156 -10.19 -11.79 -2.87
N ILE A 157 -8.97 -12.20 -2.76
CA ILE A 157 -8.31 -12.52 -1.48
C ILE A 157 -6.95 -11.85 -1.40
N GLY A 158 -6.59 -11.43 -0.19
CA GLY A 158 -5.26 -10.94 0.13
C GLY A 158 -4.28 -12.09 0.28
N LYS A 159 -3.38 -12.25 -0.68
CA LYS A 159 -2.25 -13.19 -0.63
C LYS A 159 -1.32 -12.96 -1.81
N ILE A 160 -0.12 -13.54 -1.78
CA ILE A 160 0.73 -13.72 -2.97
C ILE A 160 0.52 -15.12 -3.56
N ASP A 161 0.68 -15.27 -4.87
CA ASP A 161 0.64 -16.58 -5.51
C ASP A 161 2.00 -17.29 -5.45
N GLU A 162 2.02 -18.57 -5.84
CA GLU A 162 3.23 -19.42 -5.77
C GLU A 162 4.38 -18.90 -6.66
N GLN A 163 4.06 -18.35 -7.84
CA GLN A 163 5.05 -17.76 -8.72
C GLN A 163 5.72 -16.56 -8.05
N GLN A 164 4.93 -15.67 -7.48
CA GLN A 164 5.44 -14.51 -6.77
C GLN A 164 6.19 -14.90 -5.49
N LEU A 165 5.71 -15.90 -4.75
CA LEU A 165 6.42 -16.41 -3.56
C LEU A 165 7.82 -16.94 -3.91
N THR A 166 7.93 -17.66 -5.02
CA THR A 166 9.21 -18.14 -5.52
C THR A 166 10.13 -16.99 -5.90
N TRP A 167 9.62 -16.02 -6.67
CA TRP A 167 10.35 -14.80 -7.04
C TRP A 167 10.78 -14.00 -5.81
N LEU A 168 9.88 -13.77 -4.86
CA LEU A 168 10.18 -13.03 -3.61
C LEU A 168 11.29 -13.74 -2.82
N THR A 169 11.23 -15.06 -2.71
CA THR A 169 12.25 -15.84 -2.01
C THR A 169 13.63 -15.66 -2.65
N ASN A 170 13.71 -15.67 -3.97
CA ASN A 170 14.94 -15.44 -4.71
C ASN A 170 15.46 -14.00 -4.53
N GLN A 171 14.56 -13.00 -4.66
CA GLN A 171 14.95 -11.60 -4.45
C GLN A 171 15.48 -11.34 -3.04
N LEU A 172 14.84 -11.89 -2.01
CA LEU A 172 15.31 -11.76 -0.63
C LEU A 172 16.68 -12.40 -0.42
N ALA A 173 16.99 -13.51 -1.10
CA ALA A 173 18.27 -14.19 -1.03
C ALA A 173 19.42 -13.44 -1.74
N GLU A 174 19.09 -12.64 -2.77
CA GLU A 174 20.06 -11.85 -3.53
C GLU A 174 20.45 -10.54 -2.84
N ILE A 175 19.57 -10.00 -1.98
CA ILE A 175 19.82 -8.71 -1.29
C ILE A 175 20.82 -8.91 -0.15
N PRO A 176 21.95 -8.18 -0.14
CA PRO A 176 22.92 -8.25 0.94
C PRO A 176 22.30 -7.97 2.31
N SER A 177 22.68 -8.71 3.33
CA SER A 177 22.18 -8.52 4.70
C SER A 177 22.53 -7.16 5.32
N SER A 178 23.49 -6.45 4.75
CA SER A 178 23.86 -5.07 5.11
C SER A 178 22.92 -4.00 4.52
N GLU A 179 22.05 -4.36 3.61
CA GLU A 179 21.05 -3.47 3.00
C GLU A 179 19.68 -3.71 3.60
N HIS A 180 18.85 -2.70 3.65
CA HIS A 180 17.52 -2.76 4.26
C HIS A 180 16.44 -3.03 3.23
N ILE A 181 15.35 -3.67 3.66
CA ILE A 181 14.23 -4.04 2.79
C ILE A 181 12.94 -3.41 3.31
N CYS A 182 12.23 -2.76 2.39
CA CYS A 182 10.87 -2.28 2.55
C CYS A 182 9.96 -3.08 1.59
N LEU A 183 8.95 -3.74 2.13
CA LEU A 183 7.90 -4.40 1.35
C LEU A 183 6.73 -3.44 1.15
N VAL A 184 6.16 -3.41 -0.04
CA VAL A 184 4.98 -2.62 -0.37
C VAL A 184 3.91 -3.56 -0.90
N SER A 185 2.72 -3.54 -0.29
CA SER A 185 1.58 -4.29 -0.78
C SER A 185 0.30 -3.47 -0.59
N HIS A 186 -0.65 -3.56 -1.51
CA HIS A 186 -1.91 -2.84 -1.35
C HIS A 186 -2.67 -3.35 -0.13
N ILE A 187 -3.03 -4.66 -0.13
CA ILE A 187 -3.67 -5.29 1.02
C ILE A 187 -2.63 -5.49 2.12
N PRO A 188 -2.92 -5.12 3.38
CA PRO A 188 -1.95 -5.23 4.47
C PRO A 188 -1.54 -6.69 4.73
N ILE A 189 -0.22 -6.91 4.89
CA ILE A 189 0.31 -8.19 5.34
C ILE A 189 -0.10 -8.44 6.80
N LEU A 190 -0.05 -7.40 7.62
CA LEU A 190 -0.52 -7.42 9.01
C LEU A 190 -1.11 -6.04 9.34
N SER A 191 -2.34 -6.02 9.87
CA SER A 191 -3.06 -4.82 10.29
C SER A 191 -3.99 -5.14 11.45
N ILE A 192 -3.95 -4.34 12.50
CA ILE A 192 -4.88 -4.44 13.61
C ILE A 192 -6.25 -3.85 13.24
N CYS A 193 -6.27 -2.79 12.42
CA CYS A 193 -7.50 -2.15 11.95
C CYS A 193 -8.38 -3.11 11.14
N ALA A 194 -7.79 -4.00 10.32
CA ALA A 194 -8.54 -5.03 9.60
C ALA A 194 -9.33 -5.94 10.56
N GLY A 195 -8.79 -6.21 11.73
CA GLY A 195 -9.45 -7.00 12.76
C GLY A 195 -10.47 -6.23 13.58
N LEU A 196 -10.22 -4.97 13.90
CA LEU A 196 -11.10 -4.17 14.77
C LEU A 196 -12.33 -3.64 14.06
N PHE A 197 -12.19 -3.11 12.84
CA PHE A 197 -13.25 -2.36 12.17
C PHE A 197 -14.04 -3.17 11.14
N PHE A 198 -13.46 -4.22 10.59
CA PHE A 198 -14.07 -4.99 9.50
C PHE A 198 -14.32 -6.45 9.84
N ASN A 199 -14.19 -6.81 11.12
CA ASN A 199 -14.44 -8.18 11.53
C ASN A 199 -15.90 -8.58 11.31
N LYS A 200 -16.10 -9.89 11.23
CA LYS A 200 -17.41 -10.51 11.38
C LYS A 200 -17.45 -11.19 12.74
N THR A 201 -18.39 -10.79 13.58
CA THR A 201 -18.63 -11.49 14.85
C THR A 201 -19.46 -12.75 14.57
N GLU A 202 -18.90 -13.90 14.91
CA GLU A 202 -19.59 -15.18 14.84
C GLU A 202 -20.58 -15.33 16.02
N ALA A 203 -21.48 -16.31 15.93
CA ALA A 203 -22.53 -16.51 16.95
C ALA A 203 -21.98 -16.79 18.37
N ASN A 204 -20.78 -17.33 18.48
CA ASN A 204 -20.08 -17.60 19.73
C ASN A 204 -19.27 -16.39 20.27
N GLY A 205 -19.28 -15.27 19.55
CA GLY A 205 -18.53 -14.05 19.91
C GLY A 205 -17.12 -13.95 19.30
N ASP A 206 -16.65 -14.95 18.56
CA ASP A 206 -15.35 -14.89 17.89
C ASP A 206 -15.34 -13.82 16.80
N LEU A 207 -14.18 -13.15 16.64
CA LEU A 207 -13.96 -12.18 15.58
C LEU A 207 -13.24 -12.85 14.42
N MET A 208 -13.87 -12.84 13.24
CA MET A 208 -13.28 -13.34 12.01
C MET A 208 -12.84 -12.19 11.12
N ILE A 209 -11.59 -12.20 10.69
CA ILE A 209 -11.07 -11.28 9.67
C ILE A 209 -11.29 -11.89 8.29
N LYS A 210 -11.95 -11.16 7.39
CA LYS A 210 -12.17 -11.62 6.02
C LYS A 210 -10.85 -11.66 5.26
N ARG A 211 -10.69 -12.68 4.41
CA ARG A 211 -9.47 -12.93 3.62
C ARG A 211 -9.12 -11.85 2.60
N ASN A 212 -10.01 -10.94 2.33
CA ASN A 212 -9.77 -9.81 1.43
C ASN A 212 -9.32 -8.53 2.15
N LEU A 213 -9.24 -8.52 3.47
CA LEU A 213 -8.87 -7.34 4.26
C LEU A 213 -7.42 -7.36 4.76
N MET A 214 -6.85 -8.54 4.87
CA MET A 214 -5.49 -8.78 5.32
C MET A 214 -4.96 -10.04 4.64
N HIS A 215 -3.67 -10.16 4.48
CA HIS A 215 -3.05 -11.33 3.89
C HIS A 215 -3.44 -12.62 4.60
N SER A 216 -4.09 -13.54 3.88
CA SER A 216 -4.49 -14.85 4.40
C SER A 216 -3.33 -15.82 4.52
N ASP A 217 -2.21 -15.54 3.88
CA ASP A 217 -0.94 -16.27 3.89
C ASP A 217 0.11 -15.67 4.85
N PHE A 218 -0.33 -14.81 5.79
CA PHE A 218 0.56 -14.14 6.75
C PHE A 218 1.54 -15.11 7.45
N LEU A 219 1.07 -16.30 7.86
CA LEU A 219 1.94 -17.27 8.55
C LEU A 219 3.08 -17.77 7.66
N SER A 220 2.83 -17.97 6.37
CA SER A 220 3.85 -18.37 5.39
C SER A 220 4.85 -17.24 5.17
N LEU A 221 4.35 -16.01 4.96
CA LEU A 221 5.18 -14.83 4.80
C LEU A 221 6.03 -14.56 6.05
N LYS A 222 5.45 -14.65 7.24
CA LYS A 222 6.17 -14.54 8.51
C LYS A 222 7.32 -15.55 8.58
N THR A 223 7.07 -16.81 8.20
CA THR A 223 8.10 -17.85 8.21
C THR A 223 9.23 -17.57 7.24
N LEU A 224 8.93 -16.99 6.08
CA LEU A 224 9.92 -16.52 5.13
C LEU A 224 10.71 -15.33 5.69
N PHE A 225 10.02 -14.31 6.18
CA PHE A 225 10.63 -13.06 6.66
C PHE A 225 11.57 -13.26 7.85
N ASN A 226 11.29 -14.22 8.73
CA ASN A 226 12.16 -14.56 9.86
C ASN A 226 13.58 -14.99 9.43
N LYS A 227 13.79 -15.37 8.15
CA LYS A 227 15.11 -15.71 7.63
C LYS A 227 15.91 -14.48 7.19
N TYR A 228 15.25 -13.30 7.10
CA TYR A 228 15.83 -12.07 6.55
C TYR A 228 15.64 -10.90 7.54
N PRO A 229 16.51 -10.79 8.56
CA PRO A 229 16.39 -9.76 9.62
C PRO A 229 16.58 -8.32 9.11
N ASN A 230 17.01 -8.16 7.86
CA ASN A 230 17.11 -6.88 7.16
C ASN A 230 15.79 -6.41 6.53
N ILE A 231 14.71 -7.18 6.60
CA ILE A 231 13.35 -6.67 6.35
C ILE A 231 12.97 -5.77 7.54
N ARG A 232 12.74 -4.50 7.27
CA ARG A 232 12.53 -3.48 8.30
C ARG A 232 11.11 -2.98 8.36
N THR A 233 10.43 -2.90 7.21
CA THR A 233 9.11 -2.30 7.14
C THR A 233 8.25 -2.87 6.02
N CYS A 234 6.93 -2.89 6.26
CA CYS A 234 5.89 -3.21 5.28
C CYS A 234 4.92 -2.03 5.23
N LEU A 235 4.61 -1.55 4.01
CA LEU A 235 3.71 -0.44 3.76
C LEU A 235 2.46 -0.92 3.03
N SER A 236 1.28 -0.45 3.46
CA SER A 236 0.00 -0.84 2.85
C SER A 236 -1.05 0.27 2.94
N GLY A 237 -2.12 0.12 2.15
CA GLY A 237 -3.35 0.91 2.15
C GLY A 237 -4.58 0.04 2.39
N HIS A 238 -5.54 0.08 1.46
CA HIS A 238 -6.69 -0.81 1.32
C HIS A 238 -7.82 -0.62 2.34
N VAL A 239 -7.53 -0.58 3.62
CA VAL A 239 -8.56 -0.48 4.66
C VAL A 239 -8.99 0.96 4.96
N HIS A 240 -8.37 1.95 4.32
CA HIS A 240 -8.60 3.40 4.51
C HIS A 240 -8.38 3.91 5.95
N LEU A 241 -7.82 3.08 6.81
CA LEU A 241 -7.52 3.37 8.20
C LEU A 241 -6.02 3.46 8.43
N GLN A 242 -5.62 3.90 9.62
CA GLN A 242 -4.22 4.07 9.97
C GLN A 242 -3.88 3.20 11.16
N ASP A 243 -2.85 2.37 11.02
CA ASP A 243 -2.27 1.65 12.15
C ASP A 243 -0.76 1.48 12.01
N GLU A 244 -0.17 1.00 13.07
CA GLU A 244 1.24 0.62 13.14
C GLU A 244 1.36 -0.59 14.03
N VAL A 245 1.89 -1.68 13.50
CA VAL A 245 2.13 -2.91 14.23
C VAL A 245 3.61 -3.24 14.16
N HIS A 246 4.27 -3.31 15.32
CA HIS A 246 5.62 -3.84 15.40
C HIS A 246 5.59 -5.32 15.77
N TYR A 247 6.07 -6.16 14.86
CA TYR A 247 6.12 -7.59 15.09
C TYR A 247 7.42 -8.20 14.55
N HIS A 248 8.15 -8.86 15.45
CA HIS A 248 9.37 -9.60 15.13
C HIS A 248 10.44 -8.78 14.38
N GLY A 249 10.64 -7.51 14.79
CA GLY A 249 11.64 -6.60 14.20
C GLY A 249 11.19 -5.87 12.94
N ILE A 250 9.97 -6.11 12.47
CA ILE A 250 9.39 -5.47 11.30
C ILE A 250 8.26 -4.52 11.73
N ASN A 251 8.25 -3.32 11.15
CA ASN A 251 7.14 -2.38 11.30
C ASN A 251 6.17 -2.56 10.13
N TYR A 252 4.90 -2.82 10.42
CA TYR A 252 3.81 -2.90 9.46
C TYR A 252 2.96 -1.64 9.59
N TYR A 253 2.84 -0.89 8.49
CA TYR A 253 2.10 0.36 8.45
C TYR A 253 0.93 0.26 7.50
N CYS A 254 -0.28 0.52 8.01
CA CYS A 254 -1.43 0.89 7.20
C CYS A 254 -1.54 2.42 7.21
N ASN A 255 -1.63 3.05 6.04
CA ASN A 255 -1.28 4.48 5.89
C ASN A 255 -2.47 5.40 5.60
N GLY A 256 -3.69 4.92 5.75
CA GLY A 256 -4.89 5.70 5.44
C GLY A 256 -5.15 5.78 3.93
N ALA A 257 -6.02 6.70 3.55
CA ALA A 257 -6.47 6.88 2.17
C ALA A 257 -6.45 8.34 1.75
N ILE A 258 -6.00 8.60 0.51
CA ILE A 258 -6.14 9.93 -0.11
C ILE A 258 -7.62 10.34 -0.16
N CYS A 259 -8.51 9.43 -0.51
CA CYS A 259 -9.94 9.74 -0.62
C CYS A 259 -10.69 9.74 0.73
N GLY A 260 -10.05 9.34 1.84
CA GLY A 260 -10.74 9.08 3.10
C GLY A 260 -11.89 8.08 2.92
N ASN A 261 -13.12 8.50 3.18
CA ASN A 261 -14.35 7.74 2.95
C ASN A 261 -14.85 7.94 1.50
N TRP A 262 -14.10 7.42 0.51
CA TRP A 262 -14.45 7.53 -0.93
C TRP A 262 -14.92 8.94 -1.33
N TRP A 263 -14.19 9.97 -0.89
CA TRP A 263 -14.44 11.40 -1.10
C TRP A 263 -15.64 11.97 -0.32
N SER A 264 -16.11 11.23 0.70
CA SER A 264 -17.20 11.68 1.59
C SER A 264 -16.71 12.18 2.97
N GLY A 265 -15.45 12.61 3.06
CA GLY A 265 -14.83 13.07 4.31
C GLY A 265 -14.03 11.99 5.02
N ALA A 266 -13.97 12.05 6.34
CA ALA A 266 -13.26 11.08 7.16
C ALA A 266 -13.89 9.69 7.08
N PHE A 267 -13.04 8.64 7.18
CA PHE A 267 -13.49 7.27 7.34
C PHE A 267 -13.19 6.81 8.76
N GLN A 268 -14.24 6.48 9.51
CA GLN A 268 -14.15 6.35 10.97
C GLN A 268 -13.55 7.64 11.57
N GLU A 269 -12.53 7.53 12.41
CA GLU A 269 -11.80 8.65 13.02
C GLU A 269 -10.64 9.20 12.16
N PHE A 270 -10.44 8.71 10.92
CA PHE A 270 -9.30 9.07 10.08
C PHE A 270 -9.69 10.00 8.92
N ASP A 271 -9.13 11.19 8.91
CA ASP A 271 -9.27 12.15 7.82
C ASP A 271 -8.54 11.70 6.54
N PRO A 272 -8.93 12.22 5.36
CA PRO A 272 -8.16 12.07 4.14
C PRO A 272 -6.69 12.44 4.34
N ALA A 273 -5.78 11.51 4.04
CA ALA A 273 -4.37 11.66 4.36
C ALA A 273 -3.47 10.85 3.43
N TYR A 274 -2.18 11.16 3.51
CA TYR A 274 -1.09 10.35 2.99
C TYR A 274 0.02 10.25 4.04
N ALA A 275 0.99 9.36 3.86
CA ALA A 275 2.12 9.25 4.77
C ALA A 275 3.39 9.81 4.14
N VAL A 276 4.26 10.39 4.97
CA VAL A 276 5.64 10.73 4.63
C VAL A 276 6.57 9.88 5.47
N PHE A 277 7.54 9.26 4.82
CA PHE A 277 8.53 8.42 5.47
C PHE A 277 9.92 9.06 5.38
N ASP A 278 10.62 9.10 6.50
CA ASP A 278 12.06 9.28 6.56
C ASP A 278 12.71 7.93 6.87
N PHE A 279 13.55 7.44 5.96
CA PHE A 279 14.32 6.21 6.11
C PHE A 279 15.78 6.55 6.39
N TYR A 280 16.42 5.81 7.28
CA TYR A 280 17.76 6.08 7.79
C TYR A 280 18.75 4.99 7.39
N GLU A 281 20.05 5.33 7.42
CA GLU A 281 21.15 4.43 7.05
C GLU A 281 21.25 3.20 7.96
N ASP A 282 20.73 3.28 9.19
CA ASP A 282 20.72 2.17 10.17
C ASP A 282 19.52 1.21 10.04
N GLY A 283 18.67 1.46 9.06
CA GLY A 283 17.45 0.66 8.83
C GLY A 283 16.25 1.07 9.70
N SER A 284 16.37 2.13 10.50
CA SER A 284 15.22 2.73 11.18
C SER A 284 14.40 3.57 10.20
N CYS A 285 13.11 3.78 10.54
CA CYS A 285 12.25 4.66 9.78
C CYS A 285 11.35 5.48 10.72
N LYS A 286 10.93 6.64 10.23
CA LYS A 286 9.94 7.49 10.87
C LYS A 286 8.80 7.74 9.90
N ARG A 287 7.57 7.54 10.35
CA ARG A 287 6.35 7.88 9.62
C ARG A 287 5.75 9.17 10.16
N GLU A 288 5.25 9.99 9.26
CA GLU A 288 4.39 11.13 9.54
C GLU A 288 3.11 11.00 8.68
N ILE A 289 1.94 11.02 9.32
CA ILE A 289 0.65 11.10 8.61
C ILE A 289 0.36 12.56 8.34
N VAL A 290 0.05 12.88 7.10
CA VAL A 290 -0.17 14.25 6.63
C VAL A 290 -1.60 14.40 6.11
N ASN A 291 -2.41 15.14 6.84
CA ASN A 291 -3.73 15.58 6.40
C ASN A 291 -3.55 16.80 5.50
N TYR A 292 -4.07 16.73 4.29
CA TYR A 292 -3.88 17.76 3.26
C TYR A 292 -5.16 18.62 3.06
N GLY A 293 -6.19 18.35 3.87
CA GLY A 293 -7.54 18.91 3.82
C GLY A 293 -7.70 20.35 4.28
#